data_23e942baea273ad2558d45f0f46b40dd
#
_entry.id   23e942baea273ad2558d45f0f46b40dd
#
_cell.length_a   1.000
_cell.length_b   1.000
_cell.length_c   1.000
_cell.angle_alpha   90.00
_cell.angle_beta   90.00
_cell.angle_gamma   90.00
#
_symmetry.space_group_name_H-M   'P 1'
#
loop_
_entity.id
_entity.type
_entity.pdbx_description
1 polymer ?
#
loop_
_entity_poly.entity_id
_entity_poly.type
_entity_poly.pdbx_seq_one_letter_code
_entity_poly.pdbx_strand_id
1 'polypeptide(L)'
;FTTTDLDGKPVKLSDYRGKVVVLDFWATWCGPCLASMPHTNEVAAHYKDEGVVVLGSCTNDTRAAFEKWVKANREKYPDFVFTHDAAEKSPASVSLKLYGVNGIPQQFVIDREGKIAALVNGYLKGEVLLEGALAKAGIKVDPKIVAQAEIDQKKRDATK
;
A
#
# COMPACT_ATOMS: atom_id res chain seq x y z
N PHE A 1 -7.10 -12.15 -5.21
CA PHE A 1 -8.34 -11.47 -4.83
C PHE A 1 -8.75 -10.44 -5.88
N THR A 2 -9.99 -9.98 -5.77
CA THR A 2 -10.56 -8.97 -6.67
C THR A 2 -11.24 -7.88 -5.85
N THR A 3 -10.93 -6.62 -6.20
CA THR A 3 -11.62 -5.43 -5.68
C THR A 3 -12.09 -4.61 -6.88
N THR A 4 -12.77 -3.49 -6.64
CA THR A 4 -13.31 -2.67 -7.74
C THR A 4 -12.76 -1.25 -7.71
N ASP A 5 -12.47 -0.69 -8.88
CA ASP A 5 -12.01 0.68 -9.00
C ASP A 5 -13.17 1.70 -8.90
N LEU A 6 -12.87 2.98 -9.12
CA LEU A 6 -13.87 4.05 -9.05
C LEU A 6 -15.01 3.87 -10.03
N ASP A 7 -14.73 3.27 -11.19
CA ASP A 7 -15.73 3.03 -12.25
C ASP A 7 -16.46 1.69 -12.09
N GLY A 8 -16.19 0.96 -11.01
CA GLY A 8 -16.76 -0.35 -10.72
C GLY A 8 -16.12 -1.50 -11.49
N LYS A 9 -14.99 -1.26 -12.15
CA LYS A 9 -14.27 -2.31 -12.86
C LYS A 9 -13.49 -3.20 -11.89
N PRO A 10 -13.48 -4.52 -12.11
CA PRO A 10 -12.70 -5.42 -11.26
C PRO A 10 -11.20 -5.20 -11.46
N VAL A 11 -10.49 -5.18 -10.34
CA VAL A 11 -9.03 -5.11 -10.27
C VAL A 11 -8.56 -6.35 -9.53
N LYS A 12 -7.77 -7.18 -10.19
CA LYS A 12 -7.24 -8.44 -9.63
C LYS A 12 -5.76 -8.27 -9.35
N LEU A 13 -5.31 -8.74 -8.17
CA LEU A 13 -3.88 -8.75 -7.86
C LEU A 13 -3.07 -9.53 -8.90
N SER A 14 -3.61 -10.64 -9.41
CA SER A 14 -2.94 -11.45 -10.42
C SER A 14 -2.67 -10.72 -11.75
N ASP A 15 -3.37 -9.62 -12.04
CA ASP A 15 -3.13 -8.81 -13.25
C ASP A 15 -1.78 -8.08 -13.19
N TYR A 16 -1.16 -8.02 -12.02
CA TYR A 16 0.11 -7.32 -11.78
C TYR A 16 1.31 -8.27 -11.64
N ARG A 17 1.17 -9.54 -12.02
CA ARG A 17 2.31 -10.45 -12.08
C ARG A 17 3.42 -9.90 -12.96
N GLY A 18 4.67 -10.02 -12.51
CA GLY A 18 5.82 -9.42 -13.18
C GLY A 18 6.13 -7.99 -12.72
N LYS A 19 5.26 -7.40 -11.92
CA LYS A 19 5.48 -6.11 -11.28
C LYS A 19 5.64 -6.26 -9.78
N VAL A 20 6.32 -5.30 -9.16
CA VAL A 20 6.37 -5.19 -7.69
C VAL A 20 5.17 -4.37 -7.25
N VAL A 21 4.33 -4.94 -6.41
CA VAL A 21 3.09 -4.30 -5.96
C VAL A 21 3.24 -3.85 -4.51
N VAL A 22 2.95 -2.58 -4.26
CA VAL A 22 2.70 -2.08 -2.92
C VAL A 22 1.20 -2.14 -2.69
N LEU A 23 0.76 -3.12 -1.91
CA LEU A 23 -0.64 -3.27 -1.52
C LEU A 23 -0.87 -2.49 -0.24
N ASP A 24 -1.48 -1.32 -0.36
CA ASP A 24 -1.72 -0.39 0.73
C ASP A 24 -3.17 -0.49 1.20
N PHE A 25 -3.39 -1.00 2.40
CA PHE A 25 -4.70 -1.04 3.03
C PHE A 25 -4.96 0.27 3.77
N TRP A 26 -6.02 0.95 3.39
CA TRP A 26 -6.37 2.28 3.89
C TRP A 26 -7.88 2.44 4.02
N ALA A 27 -8.31 3.54 4.64
CA ALA A 27 -9.72 3.94 4.69
C ALA A 27 -9.82 5.47 4.70
N THR A 28 -10.95 6.01 4.28
CA THR A 28 -11.15 7.46 4.21
C THR A 28 -11.15 8.13 5.58
N TRP A 29 -11.49 7.38 6.63
CA TRP A 29 -11.51 7.85 8.02
C TRP A 29 -10.17 7.70 8.75
N CYS A 30 -9.18 7.10 8.12
CA CYS A 30 -7.89 6.79 8.75
C CYS A 30 -6.89 7.95 8.54
N GLY A 31 -6.70 8.78 9.55
CA GLY A 31 -5.76 9.91 9.49
C GLY A 31 -4.33 9.52 9.11
N PRO A 32 -3.70 8.54 9.81
CA PRO A 32 -2.34 8.07 9.45
C PRO A 32 -2.25 7.51 8.04
N CYS A 33 -3.29 6.84 7.54
CA CYS A 33 -3.34 6.33 6.17
C CYS A 33 -3.23 7.48 5.16
N LEU A 34 -4.02 8.54 5.36
CA LEU A 34 -4.02 9.70 4.49
C LEU A 34 -2.70 10.47 4.58
N ALA A 35 -2.12 10.54 5.77
CA ALA A 35 -0.83 11.21 6.00
C ALA A 35 0.33 10.51 5.28
N SER A 36 0.26 9.19 5.11
CA SER A 36 1.31 8.42 4.42
C SER A 36 1.23 8.49 2.89
N MET A 37 0.08 8.86 2.32
CA MET A 37 -0.12 8.84 0.87
C MET A 37 0.85 9.70 0.07
N PRO A 38 1.19 10.94 0.46
CA PRO A 38 2.17 11.72 -0.28
C PRO A 38 3.50 11.01 -0.43
N HIS A 39 4.02 10.43 0.66
CA HIS A 39 5.28 9.69 0.63
C HIS A 39 5.17 8.43 -0.24
N THR A 40 4.11 7.66 -0.07
CA THR A 40 3.89 6.44 -0.87
C THR A 40 3.79 6.78 -2.37
N ASN A 41 3.11 7.87 -2.72
CA ASN A 41 3.02 8.30 -4.13
C ASN A 41 4.38 8.76 -4.68
N GLU A 42 5.19 9.47 -3.90
CA GLU A 42 6.56 9.85 -4.30
C GLU A 42 7.41 8.60 -4.58
N VAL A 43 7.34 7.62 -3.70
CA VAL A 43 8.06 6.34 -3.88
C VAL A 43 7.57 5.62 -5.14
N ALA A 44 6.27 5.55 -5.35
CA ALA A 44 5.68 4.94 -6.55
C ALA A 44 6.15 5.64 -7.83
N ALA A 45 6.13 6.96 -7.85
CA ALA A 45 6.59 7.75 -8.99
C ALA A 45 8.08 7.53 -9.27
N HIS A 46 8.90 7.51 -8.22
CA HIS A 46 10.35 7.34 -8.35
C HIS A 46 10.75 5.98 -8.95
N TYR A 47 10.05 4.91 -8.56
CA TYR A 47 10.34 3.55 -9.00
C TYR A 47 9.39 3.02 -10.08
N LYS A 48 8.55 3.88 -10.64
CA LYS A 48 7.56 3.49 -11.67
C LYS A 48 8.18 2.78 -12.86
N ASP A 49 9.30 3.29 -13.36
CA ASP A 49 10.00 2.71 -14.52
C ASP A 49 10.63 1.35 -14.23
N GLU A 50 10.79 0.99 -12.96
CA GLU A 50 11.25 -0.32 -12.54
C GLU A 50 10.09 -1.30 -12.31
N GLY A 51 8.85 -0.92 -12.65
CA GLY A 51 7.68 -1.75 -12.55
C GLY A 51 7.03 -1.80 -11.18
N VAL A 52 7.17 -0.75 -10.38
CA VAL A 52 6.46 -0.61 -9.10
C VAL A 52 5.08 -0.02 -9.32
N VAL A 53 4.06 -0.67 -8.75
CA VAL A 53 2.65 -0.24 -8.79
C VAL A 53 2.12 -0.18 -7.37
N VAL A 54 1.33 0.84 -7.05
CA VAL A 54 0.63 0.95 -5.76
C VAL A 54 -0.85 0.64 -5.96
N LEU A 55 -1.34 -0.39 -5.28
CA LEU A 55 -2.76 -0.69 -5.15
C LEU A 55 -3.24 -0.16 -3.80
N GLY A 56 -3.95 0.95 -3.81
CA GLY A 56 -4.59 1.49 -2.61
C GLY A 56 -5.94 0.83 -2.39
N SER A 57 -5.95 -0.25 -1.61
CA SER A 57 -7.15 -1.04 -1.34
C SER A 57 -7.89 -0.49 -0.12
N CYS A 58 -8.98 0.23 -0.37
CA CYS A 58 -9.84 0.77 0.68
C CYS A 58 -10.58 -0.36 1.39
N THR A 59 -10.42 -0.44 2.70
CA THR A 59 -10.99 -1.49 3.54
C THR A 59 -11.74 -0.89 4.73
N ASN A 60 -12.67 -1.64 5.30
CA ASN A 60 -13.46 -1.20 6.46
C ASN A 60 -14.19 0.13 6.24
N ASP A 61 -14.68 0.36 5.02
CA ASP A 61 -15.26 1.62 4.61
C ASP A 61 -16.37 1.40 3.59
N THR A 62 -17.29 2.35 3.49
CA THR A 62 -18.40 2.26 2.57
C THR A 62 -17.98 2.62 1.15
N ARG A 63 -18.68 2.06 0.16
CA ARG A 63 -18.48 2.41 -1.24
C ARG A 63 -18.69 3.91 -1.48
N ALA A 64 -19.71 4.49 -0.86
CA ALA A 64 -20.03 5.92 -1.00
C ALA A 64 -18.90 6.81 -0.48
N ALA A 65 -18.34 6.51 0.68
CA ALA A 65 -17.21 7.26 1.24
C ALA A 65 -15.97 7.14 0.36
N PHE A 66 -15.67 5.94 -0.13
CA PHE A 66 -14.57 5.70 -1.06
C PHE A 66 -14.71 6.54 -2.33
N GLU A 67 -15.87 6.49 -2.98
CA GLU A 67 -16.10 7.23 -4.22
C GLU A 67 -15.96 8.74 -4.03
N LYS A 68 -16.54 9.27 -2.97
CA LYS A 68 -16.46 10.69 -2.65
C LYS A 68 -15.02 11.14 -2.45
N TRP A 69 -14.27 10.39 -1.65
CA TRP A 69 -12.88 10.73 -1.32
C TRP A 69 -11.98 10.62 -2.56
N VAL A 70 -12.08 9.55 -3.33
CA VAL A 70 -11.23 9.32 -4.51
C VAL A 70 -11.50 10.35 -5.59
N LYS A 71 -12.76 10.69 -5.85
CA LYS A 71 -13.11 11.75 -6.81
C LYS A 71 -12.47 13.09 -6.44
N ALA A 72 -12.41 13.41 -5.15
CA ALA A 72 -11.86 14.68 -4.66
C ALA A 72 -10.32 14.69 -4.62
N ASN A 73 -9.65 13.54 -4.52
CA ASN A 73 -8.23 13.47 -4.18
C ASN A 73 -7.34 12.73 -5.19
N ARG A 74 -7.89 11.93 -6.09
CA ARG A 74 -7.07 11.07 -6.98
C ARG A 74 -6.03 11.82 -7.82
N GLU A 75 -6.29 13.05 -8.18
CA GLU A 75 -5.36 13.86 -8.96
C GLU A 75 -4.09 14.20 -8.18
N LYS A 76 -4.16 14.21 -6.86
CA LYS A 76 -2.99 14.42 -5.98
C LYS A 76 -2.07 13.19 -5.93
N TYR A 77 -2.62 12.02 -6.24
CA TYR A 77 -1.92 10.74 -6.13
C TYR A 77 -2.05 9.93 -7.44
N PRO A 78 -1.45 10.43 -8.54
CA PRO A 78 -1.66 9.85 -9.87
C PRO A 78 -1.05 8.45 -10.03
N ASP A 79 -0.13 8.05 -9.14
CA ASP A 79 0.52 6.75 -9.21
C ASP A 79 -0.16 5.68 -8.33
N PHE A 80 -1.28 6.02 -7.68
CA PHE A 80 -2.13 5.07 -6.99
C PHE A 80 -3.19 4.48 -7.93
N VAL A 81 -3.41 3.19 -7.82
CA VAL A 81 -4.61 2.53 -8.33
C VAL A 81 -5.54 2.35 -7.13
N PHE A 82 -6.56 3.19 -7.03
CA PHE A 82 -7.51 3.14 -5.91
C PHE A 82 -8.60 2.11 -6.17
N THR A 83 -8.77 1.21 -5.22
CA THR A 83 -9.83 0.19 -5.25
C THR A 83 -10.57 0.12 -3.93
N HIS A 84 -11.75 -0.47 -3.95
CA HIS A 84 -12.60 -0.67 -2.77
C HIS A 84 -12.99 -2.13 -2.63
N ASP A 85 -12.92 -2.63 -1.41
CA ASP A 85 -13.37 -3.97 -1.05
C ASP A 85 -14.86 -3.94 -0.72
N ALA A 86 -15.67 -4.60 -1.54
CA ALA A 86 -17.12 -4.66 -1.37
C ALA A 86 -17.57 -5.36 -0.07
N ALA A 87 -16.71 -6.14 0.55
CA ALA A 87 -16.99 -6.76 1.85
C ALA A 87 -17.04 -5.74 2.99
N GLU A 88 -16.55 -4.52 2.75
CA GLU A 88 -16.53 -3.42 3.71
C GLU A 88 -16.01 -3.85 5.07
N LYS A 89 -16.74 -3.53 6.16
CA LYS A 89 -16.35 -3.92 7.52
C LYS A 89 -16.93 -5.29 7.87
N SER A 90 -16.40 -6.34 7.27
CA SER A 90 -16.84 -7.70 7.58
C SER A 90 -15.64 -8.65 7.70
N PRO A 91 -15.82 -9.81 8.34
CA PRO A 91 -14.78 -10.85 8.40
C PRO A 91 -14.38 -11.40 7.01
N ALA A 92 -15.21 -11.18 5.99
CA ALA A 92 -14.93 -11.60 4.63
C ALA A 92 -14.03 -10.62 3.86
N SER A 93 -13.66 -9.46 4.45
CA SER A 93 -12.81 -8.47 3.80
C SER A 93 -11.46 -9.08 3.41
N VAL A 94 -10.93 -8.64 2.28
CA VAL A 94 -9.61 -9.07 1.77
C VAL A 94 -8.52 -8.81 2.82
N SER A 95 -8.54 -7.64 3.44
CA SER A 95 -7.54 -7.24 4.42
C SER A 95 -7.49 -8.19 5.62
N LEU A 96 -8.63 -8.53 6.19
CA LEU A 96 -8.68 -9.40 7.37
C LEU A 96 -8.53 -10.88 6.99
N LYS A 97 -9.33 -11.36 6.03
CA LYS A 97 -9.41 -12.78 5.68
C LYS A 97 -8.13 -13.32 5.04
N LEU A 98 -7.53 -12.55 4.12
CA LEU A 98 -6.37 -13.01 3.36
C LEU A 98 -5.04 -12.53 3.93
N TYR A 99 -5.01 -11.36 4.54
CA TYR A 99 -3.78 -10.73 5.02
C TYR A 99 -3.70 -10.57 6.54
N GLY A 100 -4.75 -10.90 7.27
CA GLY A 100 -4.77 -10.82 8.74
C GLY A 100 -4.61 -9.41 9.28
N VAL A 101 -5.03 -8.39 8.53
CA VAL A 101 -4.87 -6.99 8.91
C VAL A 101 -5.84 -6.64 10.03
N ASN A 102 -5.31 -6.25 11.19
CA ASN A 102 -6.09 -5.81 12.35
C ASN A 102 -5.99 -4.29 12.59
N GLY A 103 -5.12 -3.60 11.88
CA GLY A 103 -4.94 -2.15 11.98
C GLY A 103 -4.39 -1.59 10.68
N ILE A 104 -4.71 -0.32 10.40
CA ILE A 104 -4.27 0.40 9.19
C ILE A 104 -3.59 1.72 9.59
N PRO A 105 -2.65 2.27 8.79
CA PRO A 105 -2.19 1.76 7.49
C PRO A 105 -1.32 0.53 7.63
N GLN A 106 -1.44 -0.37 6.69
CA GLN A 106 -0.58 -1.54 6.58
C GLN A 106 -0.28 -1.78 5.10
N GLN A 107 0.99 -1.89 4.75
CA GLN A 107 1.43 -2.06 3.37
C GLN A 107 2.16 -3.38 3.21
N PHE A 108 1.76 -4.16 2.22
CA PHE A 108 2.43 -5.39 1.83
C PHE A 108 3.16 -5.15 0.51
N VAL A 109 4.45 -5.43 0.48
CA VAL A 109 5.22 -5.37 -0.75
C VAL A 109 5.29 -6.77 -1.34
N ILE A 110 4.73 -6.93 -2.53
CA ILE A 110 4.59 -8.20 -3.23
C ILE A 110 5.56 -8.19 -4.41
N ASP A 111 6.41 -9.22 -4.49
CA ASP A 111 7.41 -9.31 -5.53
C ASP A 111 6.83 -9.69 -6.90
N ARG A 112 7.69 -9.75 -7.93
CA ARG A 112 7.29 -10.05 -9.31
C ARG A 112 6.70 -11.45 -9.49
N GLU A 113 6.96 -12.35 -8.54
CA GLU A 113 6.44 -13.72 -8.55
C GLU A 113 5.13 -13.85 -7.79
N GLY A 114 4.63 -12.75 -7.21
CA GLY A 114 3.38 -12.72 -6.44
C GLY A 114 3.53 -13.11 -4.98
N LYS A 115 4.75 -13.14 -4.45
CA LYS A 115 5.03 -13.46 -3.04
C LYS A 115 5.19 -12.21 -2.21
N ILE A 116 4.75 -12.27 -0.95
CA ILE A 116 4.95 -11.18 0.00
C ILE A 116 6.44 -11.12 0.38
N ALA A 117 7.12 -10.05 -0.01
CA ALA A 117 8.53 -9.83 0.29
C ALA A 117 8.73 -9.08 1.60
N ALA A 118 7.82 -8.17 1.96
CA ALA A 118 7.94 -7.35 3.16
C ALA A 118 6.60 -6.77 3.58
N LEU A 119 6.53 -6.32 4.83
CA LEU A 119 5.38 -5.69 5.44
C LEU A 119 5.83 -4.39 6.12
N VAL A 120 5.08 -3.32 5.89
CA VAL A 120 5.26 -2.04 6.58
C VAL A 120 4.00 -1.72 7.36
N ASN A 121 4.14 -1.61 8.69
CA ASN A 121 3.04 -1.27 9.60
C ASN A 121 3.08 0.21 9.97
N GLY A 122 1.94 0.89 9.85
CA GLY A 122 1.82 2.27 10.26
C GLY A 122 2.70 3.22 9.43
N TYR A 123 2.73 4.48 9.86
CA TYR A 123 3.52 5.52 9.19
C TYR A 123 4.09 6.49 10.21
N LEU A 124 5.39 6.77 10.10
CA LEU A 124 6.07 7.86 10.80
C LEU A 124 6.80 8.71 9.76
N LYS A 125 6.57 10.01 9.82
CA LYS A 125 7.19 10.95 8.88
C LYS A 125 8.71 10.86 8.92
N GLY A 126 9.33 10.81 7.75
CA GLY A 126 10.78 10.74 7.58
C GLY A 126 11.37 9.34 7.56
N GLU A 127 10.59 8.31 7.87
CA GLU A 127 11.05 6.93 7.72
C GLU A 127 11.09 6.48 6.26
N VAL A 128 12.02 5.59 5.96
CA VAL A 128 12.20 5.02 4.60
C VAL A 128 11.94 3.50 4.57
N LEU A 129 11.02 3.03 5.42
CA LEU A 129 10.70 1.61 5.52
C LEU A 129 10.13 1.03 4.23
N LEU A 130 9.33 1.81 3.50
CA LEU A 130 8.76 1.37 2.22
C LEU A 130 9.85 1.14 1.18
N GLU A 131 10.82 2.05 1.09
CA GLU A 131 11.96 1.90 0.18
C GLU A 131 12.79 0.66 0.54
N GLY A 132 13.03 0.42 1.82
CA GLY A 132 13.67 -0.80 2.29
C GLY A 132 12.91 -2.06 1.93
N ALA A 133 11.58 -2.01 2.02
CA ALA A 133 10.71 -3.12 1.62
C ALA A 133 10.78 -3.39 0.11
N LEU A 134 10.84 -2.35 -0.71
CA LEU A 134 11.03 -2.49 -2.16
C LEU A 134 12.36 -3.15 -2.50
N ALA A 135 13.43 -2.83 -1.78
CA ALA A 135 14.73 -3.49 -1.95
C ALA A 135 14.64 -5.00 -1.71
N LYS A 136 13.87 -5.43 -0.70
CA LYS A 136 13.62 -6.85 -0.42
C LYS A 136 12.85 -7.55 -1.54
N ALA A 137 12.06 -6.80 -2.30
CA ALA A 137 11.30 -7.31 -3.45
C ALA A 137 12.12 -7.30 -4.75
N GLY A 138 13.38 -6.90 -4.70
CA GLY A 138 14.27 -6.91 -5.85
C GLY A 138 14.39 -5.58 -6.60
N ILE A 139 13.83 -4.50 -6.07
CA ILE A 139 13.99 -3.16 -6.64
C ILE A 139 15.36 -2.60 -6.26
N LYS A 140 16.02 -1.98 -7.22
CA LYS A 140 17.33 -1.34 -7.00
C LYS A 140 17.13 -0.03 -6.25
N VAL A 141 17.42 -0.05 -4.96
CA VAL A 141 17.32 1.09 -4.05
C VAL A 141 18.72 1.52 -3.63
N ASP A 142 18.96 2.83 -3.48
CA ASP A 142 20.25 3.36 -3.01
C ASP A 142 20.64 2.66 -1.69
N PRO A 143 21.89 2.11 -1.60
CA PRO A 143 22.35 1.44 -0.38
C PRO A 143 22.24 2.28 0.89
N LYS A 144 22.35 3.60 0.78
CA LYS A 144 22.20 4.52 1.92
C LYS A 144 20.78 4.52 2.44
N ILE A 145 19.79 4.44 1.54
CA ILE A 145 18.37 4.36 1.90
C ILE A 145 18.09 3.01 2.55
N VAL A 146 18.62 1.92 2.00
CA VAL A 146 18.47 0.58 2.59
C VAL A 146 19.05 0.53 4.00
N ALA A 147 20.23 1.10 4.21
CA ALA A 147 20.85 1.17 5.54
C ALA A 147 20.00 1.99 6.52
N GLN A 148 19.43 3.10 6.07
CA GLN A 148 18.53 3.92 6.89
C GLN A 148 17.25 3.16 7.25
N ALA A 149 16.70 2.40 6.31
CA ALA A 149 15.50 1.57 6.56
C ALA A 149 15.76 0.54 7.66
N GLU A 150 16.93 -0.08 7.69
CA GLU A 150 17.30 -1.01 8.75
C GLU A 150 17.38 -0.33 10.12
N ILE A 151 17.92 0.89 10.16
CA ILE A 151 17.95 1.70 11.39
C ILE A 151 16.54 2.05 11.84
N ASP A 152 15.69 2.48 10.93
CA ASP A 152 14.30 2.84 11.23
C ASP A 152 13.53 1.63 11.78
N GLN A 153 13.72 0.45 11.20
CA GLN A 153 13.09 -0.78 11.67
C GLN A 153 13.55 -1.16 13.08
N LYS A 154 14.85 -1.06 13.33
CA LYS A 154 15.40 -1.33 14.68
C LYS A 154 14.83 -0.38 15.73
N LYS A 155 14.65 0.89 15.39
CA LYS A 155 14.01 1.86 16.30
C LYS A 155 12.58 1.48 16.61
N ARG A 156 11.81 1.07 15.62
CA ARG A 156 10.43 0.59 15.82
C ARG A 156 10.40 -0.65 16.72
N ASP A 157 11.29 -1.60 16.47
CA ASP A 157 11.35 -2.84 17.24
C ASP A 157 11.72 -2.59 18.70
N ALA A 158 12.55 -1.60 18.97
CA ALA A 158 12.96 -1.21 20.33
C ALA A 158 11.83 -0.55 21.14
N THR A 159 10.76 -0.07 20.48
CA THR A 159 9.61 0.60 21.15
C THR A 159 8.41 -0.31 21.38
N LYS A 160 8.50 -1.57 20.98
CA LYS A 160 7.43 -2.56 21.20
C LYS A 160 7.40 -3.08 22.64
#